data_63e1a5855274d6ce555d38aa2b9210a5
#
_entry.id   63e1a5855274d6ce555d38aa2b9210a5
#
_cell.length_a   1.000
_cell.length_b   1.000
_cell.length_c   1.000
_cell.angle_alpha   90.00
_cell.angle_beta   90.00
_cell.angle_gamma   90.00
#
_symmetry.space_group_name_H-M   'P 1'
#
loop_
_entity.id
_entity.type
_entity.pdbx_description
1 polymer ?
#
loop_
_entity_poly.entity_id
_entity_poly.type
_entity_poly.pdbx_seq_one_letter_code
_entity_poly.pdbx_strand_id
1 'polypeptide(L)'
;MAISIIRPSVSRPQHFLYSTNNSQNFSSISLRKKQSFLRCASSDSAPTRKEVSLCVGTYQIPHPNKVEKGGEDAFFVSSDNGGVIAVADGVSGWAEKNVDPALFSRELMANVSSLVGNEEEVKYDPLILIKGAHAATSSIGSATAIVAMFENGILKIASVGDCGLRIVRKGQMIFSTFPQEHYFDCPYQLSSEAVTQTYLDAIVSSVDLKEGDTIIMGSDGLFDNVFDQEIVSVMTTHDDVSNAAKALAELAKNHSVDIKFDSPYSLEARARGFDVPWWKKVFGMKLTGGKLDDITVIVGKVKSS
;
A
#
# COMPACT_ATOMS: atom_id res chain seq x y z
N MET A 1 8.37 47.36 14.17
CA MET A 1 8.12 47.34 12.71
C MET A 1 7.22 46.12 12.42
N ALA A 2 5.96 46.37 12.09
CA ALA A 2 5.01 45.30 11.82
C ALA A 2 5.02 45.02 10.31
N ILE A 3 5.29 43.79 9.92
CA ILE A 3 5.23 43.35 8.53
C ILE A 3 3.85 42.75 8.28
N SER A 4 3.09 43.42 7.42
CA SER A 4 1.76 43.03 6.98
C SER A 4 1.87 41.92 5.92
N ILE A 5 1.27 40.77 6.18
CA ILE A 5 1.19 39.65 5.23
C ILE A 5 -0.11 39.78 4.44
N ILE A 6 0.00 40.04 3.14
CA ILE A 6 -1.09 40.09 2.17
C ILE A 6 -1.46 38.66 1.78
N ARG A 7 -2.72 38.24 2.01
CA ARG A 7 -3.29 36.98 1.53
C ARG A 7 -3.82 37.15 0.10
N PRO A 8 -3.54 36.23 -0.84
CA PRO A 8 -4.22 36.24 -2.12
C PRO A 8 -5.62 35.63 -1.99
N SER A 9 -6.61 36.30 -2.58
CA SER A 9 -7.98 35.88 -2.69
C SER A 9 -8.15 34.79 -3.75
N VAL A 10 -8.73 33.66 -3.38
CA VAL A 10 -9.13 32.60 -4.29
C VAL A 10 -10.57 32.82 -4.75
N SER A 11 -10.75 33.02 -6.06
CA SER A 11 -12.03 33.16 -6.75
C SER A 11 -12.70 31.79 -6.90
N ARG A 12 -13.99 31.70 -6.54
CA ARG A 12 -14.86 30.53 -6.74
C ARG A 12 -15.24 30.38 -8.23
N PRO A 13 -15.31 29.17 -8.78
CA PRO A 13 -15.96 28.93 -10.08
C PRO A 13 -17.49 28.88 -9.92
N GLN A 14 -18.16 29.54 -10.89
CA GLN A 14 -19.63 29.61 -10.97
C GLN A 14 -20.21 28.30 -11.50
N HIS A 15 -21.34 27.90 -10.89
CA HIS A 15 -22.22 26.82 -11.37
C HIS A 15 -22.94 27.25 -12.64
N PHE A 16 -22.85 26.43 -13.70
CA PHE A 16 -23.76 26.48 -14.83
C PHE A 16 -24.87 25.43 -14.67
N LEU A 17 -26.08 25.93 -14.51
CA LEU A 17 -27.31 25.15 -14.59
C LEU A 17 -27.72 25.04 -16.07
N TYR A 18 -27.89 23.84 -16.59
CA TYR A 18 -28.64 23.58 -17.81
C TYR A 18 -29.92 22.85 -17.48
N SER A 19 -31.04 23.56 -17.67
CA SER A 19 -32.40 23.04 -17.75
C SER A 19 -32.76 22.88 -19.22
N THR A 20 -33.21 21.70 -19.65
CA THR A 20 -34.09 21.58 -20.82
C THR A 20 -35.07 20.44 -20.60
N ASN A 21 -36.33 20.85 -20.40
CA ASN A 21 -37.52 20.04 -20.70
C ASN A 21 -37.65 19.82 -22.20
N ASN A 22 -37.98 18.63 -22.62
CA ASN A 22 -39.05 18.46 -23.64
C ASN A 22 -39.57 17.03 -23.67
N SER A 23 -40.82 16.91 -23.32
CA SER A 23 -41.71 15.78 -23.58
C SER A 23 -42.22 15.84 -25.01
N GLN A 24 -42.18 14.72 -25.74
CA GLN A 24 -43.19 14.45 -26.79
C GLN A 24 -43.43 12.96 -26.90
N ASN A 25 -44.70 12.62 -26.68
CA ASN A 25 -45.34 11.34 -26.99
C ASN A 25 -45.45 11.13 -28.50
N PHE A 26 -45.17 9.95 -28.99
CA PHE A 26 -45.80 9.41 -30.19
C PHE A 26 -46.06 7.91 -30.05
N SER A 27 -47.34 7.57 -30.02
CA SER A 27 -47.89 6.24 -30.18
C SER A 27 -48.03 5.94 -31.66
N SER A 28 -47.68 4.73 -32.10
CA SER A 28 -48.41 3.98 -33.14
C SER A 28 -47.84 2.58 -33.37
N ILE A 29 -48.65 1.60 -33.15
CA ILE A 29 -49.16 0.51 -33.97
C ILE A 29 -48.18 -0.61 -34.39
N SER A 30 -48.44 -1.72 -33.78
CA SER A 30 -48.43 -3.15 -34.13
C SER A 30 -48.15 -3.54 -35.59
N LEU A 31 -47.22 -4.50 -35.76
CA LEU A 31 -47.37 -5.63 -36.69
C LEU A 31 -46.55 -6.83 -36.23
N ARG A 32 -47.25 -7.88 -35.80
CA ARG A 32 -46.66 -9.18 -35.42
C ARG A 32 -46.16 -9.89 -36.71
N LYS A 33 -44.88 -10.26 -36.74
CA LYS A 33 -44.37 -11.40 -37.49
C LYS A 33 -43.72 -12.38 -36.53
N LYS A 34 -44.37 -13.53 -36.34
CA LYS A 34 -43.78 -14.72 -35.69
C LYS A 34 -42.66 -15.22 -36.61
N GLN A 35 -41.42 -15.11 -36.14
CA GLN A 35 -40.31 -15.93 -36.62
C GLN A 35 -39.89 -16.82 -35.44
N SER A 36 -40.10 -18.12 -35.64
CA SER A 36 -39.58 -19.17 -34.77
C SER A 36 -38.06 -19.27 -34.97
N PHE A 37 -37.28 -18.72 -34.05
CA PHE A 37 -35.87 -19.04 -33.95
C PHE A 37 -35.69 -20.32 -33.13
N LEU A 38 -35.19 -21.35 -33.79
CA LEU A 38 -34.57 -22.50 -33.13
C LEU A 38 -33.45 -21.98 -32.23
N ARG A 39 -33.66 -22.05 -30.92
CA ARG A 39 -32.57 -21.89 -29.95
C ARG A 39 -31.69 -23.13 -30.05
N CYS A 40 -30.54 -23.02 -30.70
CA CYS A 40 -29.38 -23.82 -30.38
C CYS A 40 -29.00 -23.47 -28.94
N ALA A 41 -29.23 -24.37 -28.02
CA ALA A 41 -28.65 -24.32 -26.69
C ALA A 41 -27.15 -24.61 -26.86
N SER A 42 -26.34 -23.56 -27.08
CA SER A 42 -24.94 -23.61 -26.76
C SER A 42 -24.89 -23.58 -25.23
N SER A 43 -24.57 -24.70 -24.63
CA SER A 43 -24.12 -24.76 -23.22
C SER A 43 -22.73 -24.14 -23.18
N ASP A 44 -22.65 -22.82 -23.20
CA ASP A 44 -21.48 -22.12 -22.71
C ASP A 44 -21.50 -22.29 -21.19
N SER A 45 -20.88 -23.38 -20.73
CA SER A 45 -20.41 -23.47 -19.36
C SER A 45 -19.41 -22.33 -19.20
N ALA A 46 -19.79 -21.29 -18.48
CA ALA A 46 -18.87 -20.28 -18.02
C ALA A 46 -17.64 -21.01 -17.43
N PRO A 47 -16.42 -20.65 -17.80
CA PRO A 47 -15.26 -21.29 -17.23
C PRO A 47 -15.39 -21.16 -15.70
N THR A 48 -15.49 -22.28 -15.00
CA THR A 48 -15.40 -22.33 -13.53
C THR A 48 -14.08 -21.67 -13.18
N ARG A 49 -14.13 -20.44 -12.64
CA ARG A 49 -12.94 -19.81 -12.06
C ARG A 49 -12.44 -20.78 -11.00
N LYS A 50 -11.23 -21.29 -11.19
CA LYS A 50 -10.55 -22.08 -10.16
C LYS A 50 -10.49 -21.20 -8.92
N GLU A 51 -10.92 -21.75 -7.81
CA GLU A 51 -10.77 -21.11 -6.53
C GLU A 51 -9.28 -20.93 -6.26
N VAL A 52 -8.85 -19.73 -5.94
CA VAL A 52 -7.44 -19.40 -5.68
C VAL A 52 -7.32 -18.87 -4.26
N SER A 53 -6.28 -19.28 -3.57
CA SER A 53 -5.98 -18.91 -2.19
C SER A 53 -4.62 -18.22 -2.10
N LEU A 54 -4.39 -17.48 -1.02
CA LEU A 54 -3.14 -16.79 -0.75
C LEU A 54 -2.35 -17.54 0.34
N CYS A 55 -1.16 -18.06 -0.02
CA CYS A 55 -0.21 -18.61 0.95
C CYS A 55 0.73 -17.48 1.37
N VAL A 56 0.84 -17.17 2.67
CA VAL A 56 1.56 -15.99 3.16
C VAL A 56 2.69 -16.38 4.12
N GLY A 57 3.83 -15.71 3.99
CA GLY A 57 4.95 -15.74 4.91
C GLY A 57 5.33 -14.32 5.31
N THR A 58 5.77 -14.13 6.56
CA THR A 58 6.13 -12.82 7.10
C THR A 58 7.48 -12.86 7.78
N TYR A 59 8.17 -11.73 7.76
CA TYR A 59 9.37 -11.53 8.55
C TYR A 59 9.53 -10.07 8.93
N GLN A 60 9.98 -9.80 10.18
CA GLN A 60 10.18 -8.46 10.71
C GLN A 60 11.54 -8.36 11.39
N ILE A 61 12.25 -7.25 11.17
CA ILE A 61 13.49 -6.90 11.83
C ILE A 61 13.35 -5.47 12.38
N PRO A 62 13.31 -5.30 13.71
CA PRO A 62 13.25 -3.97 14.30
C PRO A 62 14.55 -3.19 14.06
N HIS A 63 14.43 -1.87 13.99
CA HIS A 63 15.59 -0.96 14.04
C HIS A 63 16.49 -1.29 15.24
N PRO A 64 17.83 -1.31 15.10
CA PRO A 64 18.75 -1.73 16.17
C PRO A 64 18.54 -1.04 17.52
N ASN A 65 18.16 0.22 17.53
CA ASN A 65 17.89 0.99 18.75
C ASN A 65 16.49 0.75 19.34
N LYS A 66 15.59 0.03 18.60
CA LYS A 66 14.20 -0.20 18.99
C LYS A 66 13.93 -1.69 19.30
N VAL A 67 14.94 -2.55 19.28
CA VAL A 67 14.82 -4.02 19.46
C VAL A 67 14.06 -4.40 20.73
N GLU A 68 14.37 -3.74 21.85
CA GLU A 68 13.72 -4.01 23.16
C GLU A 68 12.21 -3.74 23.12
N LYS A 69 11.77 -2.80 22.29
CA LYS A 69 10.35 -2.44 22.10
C LYS A 69 9.68 -3.19 20.95
N GLY A 70 10.47 -3.91 20.14
CA GLY A 70 9.97 -4.66 18.97
C GLY A 70 9.70 -3.82 17.74
N GLY A 71 10.31 -2.61 17.64
CA GLY A 71 10.12 -1.69 16.52
C GLY A 71 8.83 -0.87 16.60
N GLU A 72 8.59 -0.05 15.60
CA GLU A 72 7.43 0.84 15.45
C GLU A 72 6.47 0.35 14.35
N ASP A 73 6.89 -0.61 13.53
CA ASP A 73 6.07 -1.30 12.55
C ASP A 73 5.08 -2.26 13.20
N ALA A 74 3.93 -2.42 12.54
CA ALA A 74 2.95 -3.46 12.83
C ALA A 74 2.38 -4.05 11.54
N PHE A 75 1.97 -5.31 11.57
CA PHE A 75 1.35 -5.96 10.43
C PHE A 75 0.19 -6.86 10.84
N PHE A 76 -0.66 -7.15 9.86
CA PHE A 76 -1.76 -8.10 10.02
C PHE A 76 -1.85 -9.03 8.80
N VAL A 77 -2.12 -10.30 9.04
CA VAL A 77 -2.34 -11.32 8.01
C VAL A 77 -3.51 -12.19 8.42
N SER A 78 -4.48 -12.37 7.54
CA SER A 78 -5.55 -13.36 7.67
C SER A 78 -5.72 -14.11 6.35
N SER A 79 -6.03 -15.39 6.44
CA SER A 79 -6.45 -16.22 5.31
C SER A 79 -7.98 -16.23 5.14
N ASP A 80 -8.72 -15.65 6.06
CA ASP A 80 -10.17 -15.59 6.01
C ASP A 80 -10.63 -14.76 4.81
N ASN A 81 -11.76 -15.13 4.24
CA ASN A 81 -12.40 -14.38 3.17
C ASN A 81 -11.51 -14.11 1.94
N GLY A 82 -10.68 -15.08 1.55
CA GLY A 82 -9.76 -14.97 0.41
C GLY A 82 -8.36 -14.47 0.79
N GLY A 83 -8.23 -13.70 1.85
CA GLY A 83 -6.98 -13.23 2.42
C GLY A 83 -6.89 -11.72 2.55
N VAL A 84 -6.40 -11.28 3.71
CA VAL A 84 -6.11 -9.87 4.00
C VAL A 84 -4.68 -9.76 4.49
N ILE A 85 -3.92 -8.83 3.93
CA ILE A 85 -2.57 -8.49 4.38
C ILE A 85 -2.49 -6.98 4.60
N ALA A 86 -1.83 -6.55 5.66
CA ALA A 86 -1.69 -5.14 5.99
C ALA A 86 -0.38 -4.85 6.72
N VAL A 87 0.17 -3.64 6.50
CA VAL A 87 1.34 -3.10 7.20
C VAL A 87 1.03 -1.69 7.63
N ALA A 88 1.49 -1.30 8.81
CA ALA A 88 1.53 0.07 9.29
C ALA A 88 2.90 0.34 9.87
N ASP A 89 3.49 1.48 9.49
CA ASP A 89 4.77 1.98 9.99
C ASP A 89 4.52 3.21 10.85
N GLY A 90 4.95 3.13 12.10
CA GLY A 90 4.75 4.18 13.11
C GLY A 90 5.74 5.33 12.95
N VAL A 91 5.23 6.56 12.84
CA VAL A 91 6.06 7.75 12.59
C VAL A 91 6.91 8.10 13.82
N SER A 92 8.22 7.87 13.72
CA SER A 92 9.22 8.06 14.79
C SER A 92 9.26 9.47 15.40
N GLY A 93 8.84 10.51 14.65
CA GLY A 93 8.83 11.91 15.11
C GLY A 93 7.97 12.15 16.37
N TRP A 94 7.05 11.28 16.69
CA TRP A 94 6.24 11.36 17.91
C TRP A 94 7.06 11.11 19.18
N ALA A 95 8.19 10.40 19.09
CA ALA A 95 9.09 10.19 20.22
C ALA A 95 9.63 11.50 20.79
N GLU A 96 9.78 12.55 19.97
CA GLU A 96 10.18 13.89 20.43
C GLU A 96 9.13 14.53 21.35
N LYS A 97 7.87 14.11 21.24
CA LYS A 97 6.73 14.52 22.09
C LYS A 97 6.50 13.54 23.25
N ASN A 98 7.43 12.60 23.52
CA ASN A 98 7.32 11.53 24.51
C ASN A 98 6.12 10.58 24.27
N VAL A 99 5.72 10.42 23.02
CA VAL A 99 4.72 9.44 22.58
C VAL A 99 5.44 8.26 21.94
N ASP A 100 5.08 7.03 22.31
CA ASP A 100 5.63 5.83 21.68
C ASP A 100 4.97 5.61 20.31
N PRO A 101 5.70 5.76 19.18
CA PRO A 101 5.14 5.64 17.83
C PRO A 101 4.51 4.26 17.54
N ALA A 102 5.02 3.22 18.22
CA ALA A 102 4.52 1.85 18.06
C ALA A 102 3.08 1.66 18.54
N LEU A 103 2.58 2.51 19.43
CA LEU A 103 1.22 2.36 19.97
C LEU A 103 0.17 2.57 18.87
N PHE A 104 0.34 3.60 18.05
CA PHE A 104 -0.60 3.92 17.00
C PHE A 104 -0.63 2.84 15.91
N SER A 105 0.53 2.43 15.39
CA SER A 105 0.63 1.40 14.35
C SER A 105 0.07 0.06 14.81
N ARG A 106 0.37 -0.35 16.06
CA ARG A 106 -0.12 -1.60 16.64
C ARG A 106 -1.62 -1.59 16.89
N GLU A 107 -2.17 -0.50 17.43
CA GLU A 107 -3.62 -0.38 17.63
C GLU A 107 -4.36 -0.33 16.29
N LEU A 108 -3.81 0.37 15.29
CA LEU A 108 -4.37 0.40 13.94
C LEU A 108 -4.48 -1.02 13.35
N MET A 109 -3.41 -1.83 13.46
CA MET A 109 -3.42 -3.21 12.96
C MET A 109 -4.31 -4.14 13.81
N ALA A 110 -4.42 -3.92 15.10
CA ALA A 110 -5.38 -4.63 15.96
C ALA A 110 -6.84 -4.34 15.56
N ASN A 111 -7.13 -3.08 15.22
CA ASN A 111 -8.45 -2.68 14.73
C ASN A 111 -8.73 -3.26 13.33
N VAL A 112 -7.73 -3.32 12.44
CA VAL A 112 -7.84 -4.04 11.16
C VAL A 112 -8.22 -5.50 11.42
N SER A 113 -7.52 -6.18 12.32
CA SER A 113 -7.81 -7.58 12.70
C SER A 113 -9.25 -7.77 13.22
N SER A 114 -9.70 -6.87 14.09
CA SER A 114 -11.05 -6.92 14.66
C SER A 114 -12.14 -6.75 13.59
N LEU A 115 -11.93 -5.83 12.64
CA LEU A 115 -12.91 -5.54 11.59
C LEU A 115 -12.95 -6.62 10.51
N VAL A 116 -11.85 -7.28 10.19
CA VAL A 116 -11.82 -8.38 9.20
C VAL A 116 -12.70 -9.55 9.65
N GLY A 117 -12.84 -9.78 10.96
CA GLY A 117 -13.78 -10.77 11.50
C GLY A 117 -15.26 -10.42 11.36
N ASN A 118 -15.60 -9.19 10.96
CA ASN A 118 -16.95 -8.68 10.80
C ASN A 118 -17.27 -8.34 9.32
N GLU A 119 -17.62 -9.38 8.54
CA GLU A 119 -17.79 -9.30 7.09
C GLU A 119 -18.83 -8.26 6.63
N GLU A 120 -19.89 -8.04 7.41
CA GLU A 120 -20.96 -7.10 7.05
C GLU A 120 -20.47 -5.63 7.05
N GLU A 121 -19.48 -5.30 7.88
CA GLU A 121 -18.96 -3.94 8.01
C GLU A 121 -17.92 -3.59 6.95
N VAL A 122 -17.09 -4.54 6.54
CA VAL A 122 -15.91 -4.27 5.68
C VAL A 122 -16.21 -4.35 4.18
N LYS A 123 -17.24 -5.10 3.77
CA LYS A 123 -17.69 -5.25 2.37
C LYS A 123 -16.55 -5.53 1.35
N TYR A 124 -15.47 -6.18 1.77
CA TYR A 124 -14.28 -6.46 0.93
C TYR A 124 -13.71 -5.22 0.23
N ASP A 125 -13.71 -4.09 0.93
CA ASP A 125 -13.15 -2.84 0.46
C ASP A 125 -12.03 -2.37 1.41
N PRO A 126 -10.75 -2.38 0.98
CA PRO A 126 -9.63 -2.00 1.83
C PRO A 126 -9.70 -0.53 2.28
N LEU A 127 -10.37 0.34 1.52
CA LEU A 127 -10.58 1.73 1.93
C LEU A 127 -11.54 1.83 3.12
N ILE A 128 -12.63 1.03 3.10
CA ILE A 128 -13.57 0.95 4.23
C ILE A 128 -12.85 0.38 5.45
N LEU A 129 -11.99 -0.63 5.25
CA LEU A 129 -11.22 -1.24 6.33
C LEU A 129 -10.26 -0.24 6.98
N ILE A 130 -9.46 0.52 6.18
CA ILE A 130 -8.60 1.59 6.69
C ILE A 130 -9.42 2.65 7.44
N LYS A 131 -10.55 3.10 6.86
CA LYS A 131 -11.45 4.06 7.49
C LYS A 131 -11.92 3.61 8.86
N GLY A 132 -12.43 2.38 8.94
CA GLY A 132 -12.95 1.82 10.20
C GLY A 132 -11.85 1.65 11.23
N ALA A 133 -10.71 1.08 10.84
CA ALA A 133 -9.57 0.87 11.72
C ALA A 133 -9.01 2.21 12.25
N HIS A 134 -8.83 3.21 11.39
CA HIS A 134 -8.37 4.54 11.80
C HIS A 134 -9.36 5.22 12.75
N ALA A 135 -10.66 5.14 12.47
CA ALA A 135 -11.70 5.73 13.34
C ALA A 135 -11.77 5.06 14.72
N ALA A 136 -11.40 3.78 14.82
CA ALA A 136 -11.36 3.03 16.07
C ALA A 136 -10.04 3.19 16.83
N THR A 137 -8.99 3.73 16.19
CA THR A 137 -7.67 3.94 16.81
C THR A 137 -7.71 5.16 17.70
N SER A 138 -7.45 4.96 19.00
CA SER A 138 -7.49 5.97 20.06
C SER A 138 -6.12 6.44 20.54
N SER A 139 -5.07 5.67 20.27
CA SER A 139 -3.69 6.03 20.61
C SER A 139 -3.28 7.34 19.95
N ILE A 140 -2.53 8.16 20.69
CA ILE A 140 -1.89 9.35 20.14
C ILE A 140 -0.72 8.89 19.26
N GLY A 141 -0.61 9.46 18.06
CA GLY A 141 0.45 9.11 17.12
C GLY A 141 0.00 9.21 15.68
N SER A 142 0.80 8.67 14.80
CA SER A 142 0.48 8.51 13.39
C SER A 142 1.26 7.35 12.77
N ALA A 143 0.77 6.86 11.63
CA ALA A 143 1.43 5.81 10.88
C ALA A 143 1.12 5.94 9.38
N THR A 144 2.05 5.52 8.54
CA THR A 144 1.74 5.15 7.16
C THR A 144 1.05 3.78 7.17
N ALA A 145 0.24 3.47 6.19
CA ALA A 145 -0.47 2.20 6.18
C ALA A 145 -0.80 1.73 4.77
N ILE A 146 -0.73 0.42 4.57
CA ILE A 146 -1.22 -0.25 3.36
C ILE A 146 -2.03 -1.48 3.74
N VAL A 147 -3.17 -1.65 3.08
CA VAL A 147 -4.04 -2.82 3.23
C VAL A 147 -4.33 -3.40 1.87
N ALA A 148 -4.23 -4.71 1.72
CA ALA A 148 -4.63 -5.42 0.52
C ALA A 148 -5.54 -6.58 0.86
N MET A 149 -6.65 -6.70 0.12
CA MET A 149 -7.68 -7.73 0.28
C MET A 149 -7.78 -8.53 -1.00
N PHE A 150 -7.65 -9.84 -0.89
CA PHE A 150 -7.72 -10.76 -2.01
C PHE A 150 -9.07 -11.44 -2.06
N GLU A 151 -9.83 -11.24 -3.13
CA GLU A 151 -11.14 -11.83 -3.32
C GLU A 151 -11.37 -12.20 -4.78
N ASN A 152 -11.81 -13.42 -5.05
CA ASN A 152 -12.20 -13.88 -6.39
C ASN A 152 -11.14 -13.65 -7.48
N GLY A 153 -9.85 -13.76 -7.13
CA GLY A 153 -8.74 -13.53 -8.05
C GLY A 153 -8.39 -12.06 -8.27
N ILE A 154 -9.00 -11.14 -7.53
CA ILE A 154 -8.69 -9.71 -7.57
C ILE A 154 -8.05 -9.30 -6.25
N LEU A 155 -6.92 -8.61 -6.31
CA LEU A 155 -6.30 -7.95 -5.17
C LEU A 155 -6.72 -6.47 -5.18
N LYS A 156 -7.49 -6.06 -4.18
CA LYS A 156 -7.83 -4.65 -3.93
C LYS A 156 -6.86 -4.08 -2.91
N ILE A 157 -6.33 -2.90 -3.15
CA ILE A 157 -5.27 -2.28 -2.36
C ILE A 157 -5.70 -0.86 -2.00
N ALA A 158 -5.48 -0.46 -0.75
CA ALA A 158 -5.55 0.94 -0.33
C ALA A 158 -4.31 1.27 0.50
N SER A 159 -3.68 2.43 0.22
CA SER A 159 -2.47 2.88 0.92
C SER A 159 -2.51 4.37 1.24
N VAL A 160 -1.96 4.75 2.38
CA VAL A 160 -1.68 6.12 2.81
C VAL A 160 -0.22 6.16 3.23
N GLY A 161 0.60 6.94 2.52
CA GLY A 161 2.03 7.07 2.78
C GLY A 161 2.90 6.22 1.87
N ASP A 162 3.99 5.66 2.40
CA ASP A 162 5.10 5.04 1.69
C ASP A 162 5.29 3.54 1.95
N CYS A 163 4.51 2.94 2.87
CA CYS A 163 4.35 1.49 2.87
C CYS A 163 3.97 1.00 1.47
N GLY A 164 4.62 -0.03 0.97
CA GLY A 164 4.55 -0.39 -0.43
C GLY A 164 4.10 -1.83 -0.70
N LEU A 165 3.71 -2.06 -1.97
CA LEU A 165 3.39 -3.38 -2.50
C LEU A 165 3.94 -3.55 -3.91
N ARG A 166 4.46 -4.74 -4.19
CA ARG A 166 4.94 -5.18 -5.50
C ARG A 166 4.26 -6.49 -5.88
N ILE A 167 4.04 -6.72 -7.17
CA ILE A 167 3.55 -8.01 -7.67
C ILE A 167 4.49 -8.52 -8.75
N VAL A 168 4.98 -9.74 -8.55
CA VAL A 168 5.86 -10.44 -9.48
C VAL A 168 5.09 -11.58 -10.14
N ARG A 169 5.11 -11.60 -11.48
CA ARG A 169 4.54 -12.66 -12.32
C ARG A 169 5.61 -13.21 -13.26
N LYS A 170 5.90 -14.52 -13.17
CA LYS A 170 6.87 -15.19 -14.05
C LYS A 170 8.23 -14.48 -14.11
N GLY A 171 8.72 -14.01 -12.95
CA GLY A 171 10.02 -13.33 -12.88
C GLY A 171 10.02 -11.89 -13.38
N GLN A 172 8.86 -11.27 -13.56
CA GLN A 172 8.72 -9.86 -13.96
C GLN A 172 7.87 -9.09 -12.97
N MET A 173 8.26 -7.87 -12.66
CA MET A 173 7.45 -6.94 -11.90
C MET A 173 6.29 -6.45 -12.77
N ILE A 174 5.05 -6.73 -12.35
CA ILE A 174 3.84 -6.36 -13.10
C ILE A 174 3.05 -5.22 -12.46
N PHE A 175 3.29 -4.96 -11.19
CA PHE A 175 2.65 -3.88 -10.45
C PHE A 175 3.54 -3.41 -9.30
N SER A 176 3.52 -2.11 -9.05
CA SER A 176 4.19 -1.43 -7.94
C SER A 176 3.31 -0.29 -7.45
N THR A 177 3.15 -0.12 -6.15
CA THR A 177 2.58 1.10 -5.58
C THR A 177 3.62 2.22 -5.63
N PHE A 178 3.14 3.47 -5.55
CA PHE A 178 3.99 4.65 -5.46
C PHE A 178 3.82 5.28 -4.07
N PRO A 179 4.92 5.73 -3.43
CA PRO A 179 4.84 6.42 -2.15
C PRO A 179 4.10 7.74 -2.30
N GLN A 180 3.31 8.11 -1.27
CA GLN A 180 2.69 9.42 -1.16
C GLN A 180 3.47 10.26 -0.17
N GLU A 181 4.06 11.34 -0.65
CA GLU A 181 4.90 12.24 0.15
C GLU A 181 4.53 13.70 -0.10
N HIS A 182 4.64 14.54 0.93
CA HIS A 182 4.57 16.00 0.82
C HIS A 182 5.85 16.55 0.19
N TYR A 183 6.99 16.00 0.61
CA TYR A 183 8.33 16.23 0.11
C TYR A 183 9.15 14.98 0.45
N PHE A 184 10.37 14.90 -0.04
CA PHE A 184 11.25 13.74 0.18
C PHE A 184 11.36 13.37 1.67
N ASP A 185 11.14 12.10 1.97
CA ASP A 185 11.19 11.51 3.32
C ASP A 185 10.14 12.11 4.30
N CYS A 186 9.00 12.58 3.77
CA CYS A 186 7.88 13.07 4.56
C CYS A 186 6.56 12.50 4.01
N PRO A 187 6.22 11.26 4.39
CA PRO A 187 5.07 10.59 3.84
C PRO A 187 3.73 11.15 4.35
N TYR A 188 2.67 10.91 3.58
CA TYR A 188 1.31 10.99 4.07
C TYR A 188 1.11 9.96 5.17
N GLN A 189 0.29 10.29 6.18
CA GLN A 189 0.12 9.45 7.35
C GLN A 189 -1.28 9.56 7.93
N LEU A 190 -1.84 8.46 8.40
CA LEU A 190 -3.01 8.46 9.26
C LEU A 190 -2.59 8.95 10.65
N SER A 191 -3.37 9.84 11.27
CA SER A 191 -2.96 10.48 12.52
C SER A 191 -4.13 10.64 13.49
N SER A 192 -3.83 10.65 14.77
CA SER A 192 -4.75 11.04 15.84
C SER A 192 -5.09 12.53 15.82
N GLU A 193 -4.32 13.36 15.11
CA GLU A 193 -4.58 14.81 14.98
C GLU A 193 -5.55 15.05 13.82
N ALA A 194 -6.66 15.71 14.08
CA ALA A 194 -7.79 15.92 13.15
C ALA A 194 -7.47 16.80 11.91
N VAL A 195 -6.27 17.35 11.80
CA VAL A 195 -5.88 18.33 10.76
C VAL A 195 -5.00 17.70 9.67
N THR A 196 -4.68 16.40 9.78
CA THR A 196 -3.79 15.68 8.87
C THR A 196 -4.55 14.84 7.85
N GLN A 197 -3.83 14.07 7.06
CA GLN A 197 -4.38 13.15 6.07
C GLN A 197 -5.30 12.12 6.75
N THR A 198 -6.30 11.72 5.99
CA THR A 198 -7.29 10.73 6.43
C THR A 198 -7.34 9.58 5.42
N TYR A 199 -8.20 8.61 5.67
CA TYR A 199 -8.49 7.55 4.71
C TYR A 199 -8.96 8.08 3.33
N LEU A 200 -9.44 9.35 3.24
CA LEU A 200 -9.84 9.98 1.97
C LEU A 200 -8.65 10.28 1.05
N ASP A 201 -7.45 10.36 1.61
CA ASP A 201 -6.22 10.58 0.87
C ASP A 201 -5.61 9.27 0.35
N ALA A 202 -6.22 8.12 0.69
CA ALA A 202 -5.71 6.81 0.28
C ALA A 202 -5.72 6.65 -1.23
N ILE A 203 -4.61 6.14 -1.78
CA ILE A 203 -4.55 5.64 -3.16
C ILE A 203 -5.18 4.24 -3.17
N VAL A 204 -6.19 4.07 -4.01
CA VAL A 204 -6.88 2.79 -4.21
C VAL A 204 -6.51 2.21 -5.56
N SER A 205 -6.16 0.93 -5.58
CA SER A 205 -5.82 0.18 -6.79
C SER A 205 -6.44 -1.21 -6.76
N SER A 206 -6.58 -1.84 -7.94
CA SER A 206 -6.98 -3.23 -8.04
C SER A 206 -6.18 -3.94 -9.14
N VAL A 207 -5.82 -5.19 -8.90
CA VAL A 207 -5.01 -6.00 -9.81
C VAL A 207 -5.59 -7.40 -9.93
N ASP A 208 -5.80 -7.87 -11.16
CA ASP A 208 -6.16 -9.26 -11.43
C ASP A 208 -4.95 -10.17 -11.19
N LEU A 209 -5.07 -11.07 -10.22
CA LEU A 209 -4.04 -12.05 -9.90
C LEU A 209 -4.28 -13.37 -10.61
N LYS A 210 -3.19 -14.08 -10.88
CA LYS A 210 -3.16 -15.42 -11.47
C LYS A 210 -2.41 -16.36 -10.57
N GLU A 211 -2.72 -17.65 -10.69
CA GLU A 211 -1.94 -18.70 -10.03
C GLU A 211 -0.44 -18.52 -10.32
N GLY A 212 0.37 -18.58 -9.27
CA GLY A 212 1.81 -18.39 -9.32
C GLY A 212 2.28 -16.94 -9.19
N ASP A 213 1.37 -15.94 -9.16
CA ASP A 213 1.75 -14.57 -8.82
C ASP A 213 2.25 -14.48 -7.39
N THR A 214 3.25 -13.64 -7.17
CA THR A 214 3.80 -13.38 -5.84
C THR A 214 3.60 -11.91 -5.49
N ILE A 215 3.02 -11.66 -4.32
CA ILE A 215 2.80 -10.33 -3.75
C ILE A 215 3.90 -10.09 -2.73
N ILE A 216 4.53 -8.94 -2.75
CA ILE A 216 5.50 -8.49 -1.75
C ILE A 216 4.96 -7.17 -1.17
N MET A 217 4.68 -7.14 0.13
CA MET A 217 4.26 -5.95 0.86
C MET A 217 5.24 -5.67 2.00
N GLY A 218 5.49 -4.41 2.29
CA GLY A 218 6.39 -4.04 3.38
C GLY A 218 6.32 -2.56 3.75
N SER A 219 7.02 -2.21 4.84
CA SER A 219 7.33 -0.83 5.21
C SER A 219 8.42 -0.24 4.30
N ASP A 220 8.69 1.06 4.46
CA ASP A 220 9.74 1.75 3.71
C ASP A 220 11.12 1.15 3.97
N GLY A 221 11.39 0.62 5.17
CA GLY A 221 12.64 -0.08 5.48
C GLY A 221 13.00 -1.23 4.52
N LEU A 222 12.01 -1.83 3.84
CA LEU A 222 12.26 -2.75 2.73
C LEU A 222 12.60 -1.98 1.44
N PHE A 223 11.71 -1.09 0.99
CA PHE A 223 11.77 -0.51 -0.35
C PHE A 223 12.83 0.60 -0.49
N ASP A 224 13.22 1.24 0.60
CA ASP A 224 14.33 2.18 0.66
C ASP A 224 15.71 1.51 0.54
N ASN A 225 15.77 0.20 0.82
CA ASN A 225 17.01 -0.55 0.85
C ASN A 225 17.16 -1.63 -0.23
N VAL A 226 16.07 -2.09 -0.87
CA VAL A 226 16.12 -3.20 -1.83
C VAL A 226 15.51 -2.77 -3.17
N PHE A 227 16.28 -2.94 -4.26
CA PHE A 227 15.81 -2.65 -5.60
C PHE A 227 14.78 -3.67 -6.09
N ASP A 228 13.87 -3.23 -6.97
CA ASP A 228 12.85 -4.10 -7.57
C ASP A 228 13.49 -5.33 -8.28
N GLN A 229 14.67 -5.19 -8.89
CA GLN A 229 15.39 -6.32 -9.53
C GLN A 229 15.87 -7.35 -8.49
N GLU A 230 16.31 -6.89 -7.31
CA GLU A 230 16.72 -7.78 -6.23
C GLU A 230 15.51 -8.52 -5.65
N ILE A 231 14.37 -7.81 -5.49
CA ILE A 231 13.09 -8.42 -5.09
C ILE A 231 12.72 -9.54 -6.06
N VAL A 232 12.74 -9.29 -7.36
CA VAL A 232 12.46 -10.30 -8.39
C VAL A 232 13.43 -11.48 -8.30
N SER A 233 14.73 -11.21 -8.10
CA SER A 233 15.75 -12.25 -7.94
C SER A 233 15.47 -13.16 -6.75
N VAL A 234 15.14 -12.59 -5.59
CA VAL A 234 14.80 -13.37 -4.38
C VAL A 234 13.54 -14.21 -4.62
N MET A 235 12.49 -13.62 -5.27
CA MET A 235 11.25 -14.35 -5.56
C MET A 235 11.44 -15.51 -6.55
N THR A 236 12.44 -15.45 -7.43
CA THR A 236 12.74 -16.54 -8.36
C THR A 236 13.60 -17.64 -7.74
N THR A 237 14.31 -17.35 -6.66
CA THR A 237 15.20 -18.29 -5.98
C THR A 237 14.57 -19.00 -4.78
N HIS A 238 13.47 -18.47 -4.23
CA HIS A 238 12.80 -19.01 -3.06
C HIS A 238 11.35 -19.38 -3.38
N ASP A 239 11.02 -20.65 -3.34
CA ASP A 239 9.64 -21.12 -3.54
C ASP A 239 8.78 -21.01 -2.28
N ASP A 240 9.38 -21.11 -1.10
CA ASP A 240 8.72 -20.97 0.19
C ASP A 240 8.59 -19.48 0.57
N VAL A 241 7.38 -19.05 0.85
CA VAL A 241 7.06 -17.64 1.14
C VAL A 241 7.69 -17.11 2.43
N SER A 242 7.87 -17.96 3.44
CA SER A 242 8.50 -17.56 4.71
C SER A 242 10.01 -17.39 4.55
N ASN A 243 10.66 -18.28 3.81
CA ASN A 243 12.07 -18.14 3.46
C ASN A 243 12.32 -16.94 2.55
N ALA A 244 11.42 -16.65 1.61
CA ALA A 244 11.48 -15.49 0.75
C ALA A 244 11.34 -14.18 1.56
N ALA A 245 10.36 -14.10 2.47
CA ALA A 245 10.17 -12.93 3.34
C ALA A 245 11.42 -12.68 4.21
N LYS A 246 11.97 -13.75 4.81
CA LYS A 246 13.20 -13.67 5.60
C LYS A 246 14.38 -13.21 4.77
N ALA A 247 14.57 -13.77 3.57
CA ALA A 247 15.69 -13.41 2.68
C ALA A 247 15.63 -11.93 2.26
N LEU A 248 14.43 -11.40 1.95
CA LEU A 248 14.24 -9.98 1.65
C LEU A 248 14.55 -9.09 2.85
N ALA A 249 14.05 -9.44 4.03
CA ALA A 249 14.30 -8.64 5.24
C ALA A 249 15.79 -8.63 5.62
N GLU A 250 16.49 -9.76 5.52
CA GLU A 250 17.92 -9.84 5.76
C GLU A 250 18.72 -9.06 4.70
N LEU A 251 18.30 -9.08 3.42
CA LEU A 251 18.91 -8.29 2.36
C LEU A 251 18.75 -6.79 2.65
N ALA A 252 17.52 -6.34 2.99
CA ALA A 252 17.25 -4.95 3.36
C ALA A 252 18.11 -4.51 4.54
N LYS A 253 18.20 -5.34 5.59
CA LYS A 253 19.07 -5.10 6.75
C LYS A 253 20.52 -4.94 6.37
N ASN A 254 21.05 -5.82 5.50
CA ASN A 254 22.45 -5.74 5.07
C ASN A 254 22.73 -4.44 4.30
N HIS A 255 21.83 -4.05 3.40
CA HIS A 255 21.93 -2.80 2.66
C HIS A 255 21.77 -1.58 3.56
N SER A 256 20.87 -1.62 4.56
CA SER A 256 20.60 -0.48 5.45
C SER A 256 21.82 -0.06 6.28
N VAL A 257 22.71 -1.00 6.60
CA VAL A 257 23.94 -0.73 7.38
C VAL A 257 25.17 -0.48 6.51
N ASP A 258 25.11 -0.74 5.20
CA ASP A 258 26.23 -0.49 4.29
C ASP A 258 26.27 0.97 3.84
N ILE A 259 27.16 1.74 4.44
CA ILE A 259 27.36 3.17 4.16
C ILE A 259 27.87 3.47 2.74
N LYS A 260 28.33 2.46 1.99
CA LYS A 260 28.85 2.61 0.62
C LYS A 260 27.84 2.17 -0.45
N PHE A 261 26.80 1.51 -0.04
CA PHE A 261 25.76 1.02 -0.95
C PHE A 261 24.98 2.19 -1.55
N ASP A 262 24.78 2.18 -2.86
CA ASP A 262 23.86 3.11 -3.53
C ASP A 262 22.44 2.52 -3.43
N SER A 263 21.77 2.73 -2.31
CA SER A 263 20.41 2.24 -2.07
C SER A 263 19.34 3.01 -2.89
N PRO A 264 18.13 2.47 -3.09
CA PRO A 264 17.02 3.23 -3.66
C PRO A 264 16.83 4.57 -2.98
N TYR A 265 16.85 4.61 -1.63
CA TYR A 265 16.77 5.84 -0.84
C TYR A 265 17.85 6.87 -1.19
N SER A 266 19.13 6.47 -1.19
CA SER A 266 20.23 7.39 -1.48
C SER A 266 20.21 7.91 -2.94
N LEU A 267 19.75 7.07 -3.87
CA LEU A 267 19.55 7.47 -5.27
C LEU A 267 18.45 8.52 -5.40
N GLU A 268 17.32 8.30 -4.76
CA GLU A 268 16.19 9.22 -4.77
C GLU A 268 16.52 10.53 -4.07
N ALA A 269 17.16 10.48 -2.90
CA ALA A 269 17.65 11.66 -2.18
C ALA A 269 18.49 12.56 -3.10
N ARG A 270 19.46 11.96 -3.81
CA ARG A 270 20.30 12.71 -4.78
C ARG A 270 19.52 13.27 -5.95
N ALA A 271 18.56 12.51 -6.48
CA ALA A 271 17.71 12.95 -7.59
C ALA A 271 16.83 14.15 -7.20
N ARG A 272 16.40 14.20 -5.95
CA ARG A 272 15.60 15.31 -5.38
C ARG A 272 16.45 16.46 -4.82
N GLY A 273 17.77 16.40 -4.95
CA GLY A 273 18.69 17.48 -4.54
C GLY A 273 19.23 17.39 -3.10
N PHE A 274 18.86 16.34 -2.37
CA PHE A 274 19.37 16.04 -1.02
C PHE A 274 20.71 15.29 -1.11
N ASP A 275 21.73 15.92 -1.63
CA ASP A 275 23.06 15.34 -1.79
C ASP A 275 24.09 16.10 -0.95
N VAL A 276 25.31 15.58 -0.91
CA VAL A 276 26.42 16.26 -0.23
C VAL A 276 26.65 17.67 -0.82
N PRO A 277 27.16 18.65 -0.04
CA PRO A 277 27.46 19.98 -0.52
C PRO A 277 28.40 19.96 -1.74
N TRP A 278 28.24 20.94 -2.65
CA TRP A 278 28.95 21.01 -3.93
C TRP A 278 30.47 20.85 -3.83
N TRP A 279 31.10 21.40 -2.78
CA TRP A 279 32.55 21.30 -2.55
C TRP A 279 33.01 19.86 -2.27
N LYS A 280 32.15 19.01 -1.65
CA LYS A 280 32.44 17.58 -1.49
C LYS A 280 32.31 16.81 -2.81
N LYS A 281 31.39 17.25 -3.69
CA LYS A 281 31.23 16.66 -5.04
C LYS A 281 32.49 16.83 -5.89
N VAL A 282 33.21 17.94 -5.74
CA VAL A 282 34.51 18.19 -6.44
C VAL A 282 35.53 17.08 -6.08
N PHE A 283 35.44 16.48 -4.90
CA PHE A 283 36.28 15.35 -4.49
C PHE A 283 35.65 13.99 -4.81
N GLY A 284 34.63 13.93 -5.66
CA GLY A 284 33.94 12.69 -6.04
C GLY A 284 33.04 12.10 -4.96
N MET A 285 32.75 12.84 -3.89
CA MET A 285 31.84 12.41 -2.83
C MET A 285 30.39 12.57 -3.27
N LYS A 286 29.56 11.61 -2.90
CA LYS A 286 28.10 11.62 -3.10
C LYS A 286 27.42 11.05 -1.85
N LEU A 287 26.13 11.34 -1.66
CA LEU A 287 25.35 10.69 -0.64
C LEU A 287 25.19 9.21 -1.01
N THR A 288 25.64 8.31 -0.14
CA THR A 288 25.50 6.85 -0.27
C THR A 288 25.06 6.29 1.08
N GLY A 289 24.67 5.06 1.07
CA GLY A 289 24.24 4.29 2.25
C GLY A 289 22.79 3.89 2.15
N GLY A 290 22.42 2.86 2.88
CA GLY A 290 21.03 2.51 3.11
C GLY A 290 20.38 3.40 4.16
N LYS A 291 19.06 3.28 4.30
CA LYS A 291 18.26 3.90 5.36
C LYS A 291 18.05 2.87 6.48
N LEU A 292 18.56 3.18 7.68
CA LEU A 292 18.38 2.31 8.83
C LEU A 292 16.99 2.53 9.42
N ASP A 293 16.13 1.52 9.35
CA ASP A 293 14.75 1.59 9.84
C ASP A 293 14.24 0.23 10.33
N ASP A 294 13.00 0.20 10.83
CA ASP A 294 12.24 -1.03 11.02
C ASP A 294 11.95 -1.66 9.64
N ILE A 295 12.07 -2.97 9.52
CA ILE A 295 11.87 -3.70 8.27
C ILE A 295 10.77 -4.71 8.46
N THR A 296 9.65 -4.50 7.80
CA THR A 296 8.53 -5.45 7.77
C THR A 296 8.33 -5.97 6.34
N VAL A 297 8.28 -7.29 6.19
CA VAL A 297 8.10 -7.96 4.89
C VAL A 297 7.00 -9.01 4.98
N ILE A 298 6.04 -8.92 4.07
CA ILE A 298 5.01 -9.93 3.83
C ILE A 298 5.17 -10.43 2.40
N VAL A 299 5.27 -11.74 2.23
CA VAL A 299 5.28 -12.39 0.91
C VAL A 299 4.07 -13.29 0.79
N GLY A 300 3.21 -13.04 -0.19
CA GLY A 300 2.04 -13.83 -0.51
C GLY A 300 2.17 -14.51 -1.87
N LYS A 301 1.91 -15.81 -1.98
CA LYS A 301 1.89 -16.56 -3.26
C LYS A 301 0.49 -17.04 -3.57
N VAL A 302 0.00 -16.74 -4.76
CA VAL A 302 -1.32 -17.17 -5.24
C VAL A 302 -1.23 -18.64 -5.65
N LYS A 303 -2.05 -19.50 -5.02
CA LYS A 303 -2.13 -20.93 -5.29
C LYS A 303 -3.55 -21.32 -5.73
N SER A 304 -3.68 -22.30 -6.61
CA SER A 304 -4.97 -22.98 -6.83
C SER A 304 -5.34 -23.78 -5.59
N SER A 305 -6.59 -23.64 -5.16
CA SER A 305 -7.21 -24.47 -4.11
C SER A 305 -7.53 -25.86 -4.64
#